data_bfa048e3d54eaa82ff224b2e42dbfa19
#
_entry.id   bfa048e3d54eaa82ff224b2e42dbfa19
#
_cell.length_a   1.000
_cell.length_b   1.000
_cell.length_c   1.000
_cell.angle_alpha   90.00
_cell.angle_beta   90.00
_cell.angle_gamma   90.00
#
_symmetry.space_group_name_H-M   'P 1'
#
loop_
_entity.id
_entity.type
_entity.pdbx_description
1 polymer ?
#
loop_
_entity_poly.entity_id
_entity_poly.type
_entity_poly.pdbx_seq_one_letter_code
_entity_poly.pdbx_strand_id
1 'polypeptide(L)'
;LGDVYKRQTIGYIPETISCRYNPGGLFKISNDIMDNPGDAKYGMTTEQLFEAFKILKSKGAKEFGIHAFLASNTVTNDYYPMLAKVLFEQAVKLQKETGVHIKFINLSGGIGIPYTPDQEPNDIRVIGEGVRRVYEEVLVPAGMGDVAIYTELGRFMMGPYGCLVTTAIHEKHTHKEYIGVDACAVDLMRPAMYGAYHHITVMGKEDAPHDHKYDVTGSLCENNDKFAIDRMLPKIEKGDYLVIHDTGAHGFAMGYSYNGKLKHAELLLKEDGSVQMLSLIHI
;
A
#
# COMPACT_ATOMS: atom_id res chain seq x y z
N LEU A 1 -22.34 3.46 3.39
CA LEU A 1 -22.56 4.57 4.37
C LEU A 1 -21.94 5.88 3.87
N GLY A 2 -20.71 5.87 3.32
CA GLY A 2 -20.06 7.10 2.83
C GLY A 2 -20.85 7.83 1.75
N ASP A 3 -21.50 7.12 0.85
CA ASP A 3 -22.26 7.72 -0.25
C ASP A 3 -23.62 8.25 0.17
N VAL A 4 -24.22 7.67 1.20
CA VAL A 4 -25.44 8.22 1.81
C VAL A 4 -25.14 9.57 2.48
N TYR A 5 -24.04 9.69 3.23
CA TYR A 5 -23.60 10.95 3.81
C TYR A 5 -23.26 11.99 2.74
N LYS A 6 -22.55 11.60 1.69
CA LYS A 6 -22.21 12.52 0.59
C LYS A 6 -23.47 13.09 -0.06
N ARG A 7 -24.47 12.26 -0.37
CA ARG A 7 -25.74 12.73 -0.93
C ARG A 7 -26.48 13.66 0.01
N GLN A 8 -26.54 13.33 1.30
CA GLN A 8 -27.18 14.18 2.30
C GLN A 8 -26.50 15.55 2.43
N THR A 9 -25.17 15.57 2.30
CA THR A 9 -24.39 16.81 2.40
C THR A 9 -24.46 17.66 1.13
N ILE A 10 -24.35 17.06 -0.06
CA ILE A 10 -24.28 17.78 -1.33
C ILE A 10 -25.63 17.88 -2.06
N GLY A 11 -26.63 17.11 -1.63
CA GLY A 11 -28.01 17.16 -2.16
C GLY A 11 -28.25 16.52 -3.54
N TYR A 12 -27.22 15.96 -4.18
CA TYR A 12 -27.33 15.32 -5.49
C TYR A 12 -26.44 14.07 -5.60
N ILE A 13 -26.67 13.26 -6.63
CA ILE A 13 -25.78 12.16 -7.01
C ILE A 13 -24.75 12.70 -8.01
N PRO A 14 -23.45 12.48 -7.81
CA PRO A 14 -22.44 12.84 -8.80
C PRO A 14 -22.73 12.21 -10.17
N GLU A 15 -22.44 12.95 -11.24
CA GLU A 15 -22.61 12.42 -12.61
C GLU A 15 -21.73 11.21 -12.86
N THR A 16 -20.50 11.23 -12.35
CA THR A 16 -19.52 10.14 -12.45
C THR A 16 -19.39 9.44 -11.10
N ILE A 17 -19.59 8.13 -11.08
CA ILE A 17 -19.52 7.33 -9.87
C ILE A 17 -18.87 5.97 -10.13
N SER A 18 -18.04 5.51 -9.17
CA SER A 18 -17.41 4.20 -9.23
C SER A 18 -17.83 3.34 -8.05
N CYS A 19 -18.05 2.06 -8.30
CA CYS A 19 -18.32 1.07 -7.27
C CYS A 19 -17.16 0.08 -7.12
N ARG A 20 -16.84 -0.25 -5.88
CA ARG A 20 -15.80 -1.24 -5.57
C ARG A 20 -16.35 -2.65 -5.65
N TYR A 21 -15.74 -3.44 -6.51
CA TYR A 21 -16.03 -4.86 -6.69
C TYR A 21 -15.20 -5.74 -5.77
N ASN A 22 -15.82 -6.78 -5.23
CA ASN A 22 -15.18 -7.88 -4.52
C ASN A 22 -15.54 -9.19 -5.21
N PRO A 23 -14.60 -9.87 -5.89
CA PRO A 23 -14.85 -11.11 -6.61
C PRO A 23 -15.03 -12.33 -5.70
N GLY A 24 -14.87 -12.17 -4.39
CA GLY A 24 -14.93 -13.28 -3.44
C GLY A 24 -13.80 -14.28 -3.67
N GLY A 25 -14.08 -15.56 -3.38
CA GLY A 25 -13.10 -16.64 -3.48
C GLY A 25 -12.63 -17.02 -4.88
N LEU A 26 -13.09 -16.31 -5.92
CA LEU A 26 -12.65 -16.51 -7.30
C LEU A 26 -11.21 -15.96 -7.53
N PHE A 27 -10.72 -15.13 -6.65
CA PHE A 27 -9.40 -14.54 -6.74
C PHE A 27 -8.59 -14.89 -5.49
N LYS A 28 -7.54 -15.67 -5.67
CA LYS A 28 -6.66 -16.09 -4.57
C LYS A 28 -5.28 -15.49 -4.76
N ILE A 29 -5.01 -14.43 -4.03
CA ILE A 29 -3.65 -13.95 -3.75
C ILE A 29 -3.65 -13.61 -2.27
N SER A 30 -3.01 -14.43 -1.45
CA SER A 30 -2.78 -14.12 -0.06
C SER A 30 -1.37 -13.58 0.15
N ASN A 31 -1.27 -12.48 0.83
CA ASN A 31 -0.08 -12.09 1.56
C ASN A 31 -0.54 -11.64 2.95
N ASP A 32 0.38 -11.57 3.90
CA ASP A 32 0.08 -11.27 5.30
C ASP A 32 -0.46 -9.83 5.55
N ILE A 33 -0.66 -9.05 4.47
CA ILE A 33 -1.12 -7.66 4.55
C ILE A 33 -2.64 -7.55 4.30
N MET A 34 -3.21 -8.44 3.49
CA MET A 34 -4.63 -8.40 3.15
C MET A 34 -5.26 -9.79 3.23
N ASP A 35 -6.49 -9.82 3.72
CA ASP A 35 -7.34 -11.00 3.70
C ASP A 35 -7.64 -11.45 2.25
N ASN A 36 -7.96 -12.73 2.09
CA ASN A 36 -8.55 -13.18 0.85
C ASN A 36 -9.84 -12.39 0.55
N PRO A 37 -10.16 -12.13 -0.73
CA PRO A 37 -11.33 -11.32 -1.06
C PRO A 37 -12.64 -11.78 -0.42
N GLY A 38 -12.82 -13.10 -0.17
CA GLY A 38 -14.00 -13.64 0.51
C GLY A 38 -14.13 -13.21 1.97
N ASP A 39 -13.02 -12.92 2.64
CA ASP A 39 -12.96 -12.53 4.05
C ASP A 39 -12.80 -11.01 4.23
N ALA A 40 -12.47 -10.30 3.13
CA ALA A 40 -12.20 -8.87 3.17
C ALA A 40 -13.48 -8.04 3.35
N LYS A 41 -13.41 -7.03 4.22
CA LYS A 41 -14.53 -6.12 4.53
C LYS A 41 -14.92 -5.16 3.40
N TYR A 42 -14.25 -5.19 2.27
CA TYR A 42 -14.37 -4.20 1.19
C TYR A 42 -15.13 -4.72 -0.02
N GLY A 43 -15.80 -3.79 -0.68
CA GLY A 43 -16.40 -4.01 -1.99
C GLY A 43 -17.77 -4.67 -1.93
N MET A 44 -18.37 -4.84 -3.10
CA MET A 44 -19.69 -5.41 -3.35
C MET A 44 -19.54 -6.76 -4.05
N THR A 45 -20.41 -7.71 -3.75
CA THR A 45 -20.52 -8.94 -4.56
C THR A 45 -21.00 -8.61 -5.97
N THR A 46 -20.95 -9.58 -6.86
CA THR A 46 -21.46 -9.40 -8.23
C THR A 46 -22.90 -8.91 -8.23
N GLU A 47 -23.79 -9.55 -7.48
CA GLU A 47 -25.22 -9.22 -7.40
C GLU A 47 -25.43 -7.80 -6.85
N GLN A 48 -24.73 -7.46 -5.76
CA GLN A 48 -24.79 -6.14 -5.16
C GLN A 48 -24.29 -5.05 -6.12
N LEU A 49 -23.24 -5.33 -6.88
CA LEU A 49 -22.68 -4.42 -7.87
C LEU A 49 -23.69 -4.11 -8.97
N PHE A 50 -24.34 -5.13 -9.53
CA PHE A 50 -25.36 -4.97 -10.55
C PHE A 50 -26.56 -4.15 -10.04
N GLU A 51 -27.04 -4.44 -8.85
CA GLU A 51 -28.13 -3.69 -8.22
C GLU A 51 -27.74 -2.24 -7.98
N ALA A 52 -26.52 -1.99 -7.44
CA ALA A 52 -26.00 -0.64 -7.19
C ALA A 52 -26.00 0.19 -8.47
N PHE A 53 -25.54 -0.37 -9.61
CA PHE A 53 -25.49 0.34 -10.88
C PHE A 53 -26.89 0.68 -11.42
N LYS A 54 -27.86 -0.21 -11.29
CA LYS A 54 -29.26 0.06 -11.64
C LYS A 54 -29.84 1.20 -10.80
N ILE A 55 -29.61 1.18 -9.49
CA ILE A 55 -30.05 2.21 -8.56
C ILE A 55 -29.39 3.55 -8.90
N LEU A 56 -28.08 3.59 -9.09
CA LEU A 56 -27.33 4.81 -9.38
C LEU A 56 -27.78 5.43 -10.72
N LYS A 57 -27.99 4.60 -11.74
CA LYS A 57 -28.56 5.03 -13.03
C LYS A 57 -29.94 5.66 -12.85
N SER A 58 -30.82 5.01 -12.08
CA SER A 58 -32.18 5.55 -11.82
C SER A 58 -32.15 6.86 -11.03
N LYS A 59 -31.09 7.14 -10.31
CA LYS A 59 -30.87 8.38 -9.54
C LYS A 59 -30.14 9.48 -10.31
N GLY A 60 -29.81 9.25 -11.59
CA GLY A 60 -29.25 10.25 -12.48
C GLY A 60 -27.73 10.22 -12.66
N ALA A 61 -27.03 9.20 -12.19
CA ALA A 61 -25.63 9.00 -12.56
C ALA A 61 -25.53 8.71 -14.08
N LYS A 62 -24.54 9.29 -14.75
CA LYS A 62 -24.38 9.22 -16.21
C LYS A 62 -23.15 8.39 -16.61
N GLU A 63 -22.08 8.52 -15.87
CA GLU A 63 -20.79 7.89 -16.14
C GLU A 63 -20.42 6.95 -14.99
N PHE A 64 -19.98 5.76 -15.32
CA PHE A 64 -19.76 4.71 -14.36
C PHE A 64 -18.33 4.20 -14.42
N GLY A 65 -17.80 3.89 -13.25
CA GLY A 65 -16.53 3.19 -13.10
C GLY A 65 -16.66 1.95 -12.23
N ILE A 66 -15.76 1.03 -12.43
CA ILE A 66 -15.57 -0.12 -11.56
C ILE A 66 -14.15 -0.13 -11.02
N HIS A 67 -13.99 -0.58 -9.79
CA HIS A 67 -12.69 -0.62 -9.16
C HIS A 67 -12.57 -1.85 -8.25
N ALA A 68 -11.37 -2.39 -8.08
CA ALA A 68 -11.07 -3.38 -7.07
C ALA A 68 -9.64 -3.21 -6.56
N PHE A 69 -9.47 -3.53 -5.29
CA PHE A 69 -8.16 -3.59 -4.64
C PHE A 69 -8.08 -4.91 -3.86
N LEU A 70 -7.34 -5.88 -4.38
CA LEU A 70 -7.38 -7.27 -3.92
C LEU A 70 -6.10 -7.75 -3.26
N ALA A 71 -4.99 -7.04 -3.45
CA ALA A 71 -3.71 -7.37 -2.82
C ALA A 71 -2.87 -6.11 -2.58
N SER A 72 -1.92 -6.21 -1.68
CA SER A 72 -0.94 -5.15 -1.39
C SER A 72 0.45 -5.75 -1.36
N ASN A 73 1.42 -5.01 -1.90
CA ASN A 73 2.83 -5.41 -1.99
C ASN A 73 3.05 -6.75 -2.71
N THR A 74 2.46 -6.90 -3.90
CA THR A 74 2.77 -8.05 -4.76
C THR A 74 4.10 -7.82 -5.48
N VAL A 75 5.01 -8.79 -5.36
CA VAL A 75 6.31 -8.79 -6.05
C VAL A 75 6.30 -9.76 -7.23
N THR A 76 5.26 -9.66 -8.06
CA THR A 76 5.09 -10.45 -9.30
C THR A 76 4.48 -9.59 -10.39
N ASN A 77 4.93 -9.80 -11.63
CA ASN A 77 4.40 -9.08 -12.78
C ASN A 77 3.00 -9.57 -13.22
N ASP A 78 2.52 -10.69 -12.67
CA ASP A 78 1.27 -11.33 -13.12
C ASP A 78 0.02 -10.78 -12.42
N TYR A 79 0.15 -10.19 -11.23
CA TYR A 79 -0.99 -9.73 -10.44
C TYR A 79 -1.90 -8.77 -11.18
N TYR A 80 -1.33 -7.71 -11.78
CA TYR A 80 -2.11 -6.68 -12.46
C TYR A 80 -2.82 -7.17 -13.72
N PRO A 81 -2.19 -7.94 -14.63
CA PRO A 81 -2.89 -8.56 -15.74
C PRO A 81 -4.04 -9.49 -15.30
N MET A 82 -3.85 -10.25 -14.23
CA MET A 82 -4.91 -11.11 -13.65
C MET A 82 -6.07 -10.27 -13.08
N LEU A 83 -5.78 -9.21 -12.33
CA LEU A 83 -6.78 -8.28 -11.81
C LEU A 83 -7.52 -7.58 -12.96
N ALA A 84 -6.80 -7.11 -13.97
CA ALA A 84 -7.38 -6.50 -15.17
C ALA A 84 -8.36 -7.44 -15.84
N LYS A 85 -8.01 -8.71 -16.03
CA LYS A 85 -8.90 -9.71 -16.64
C LYS A 85 -10.21 -9.83 -15.86
N VAL A 86 -10.14 -9.99 -14.54
CA VAL A 86 -11.33 -10.10 -13.69
C VAL A 86 -12.22 -8.86 -13.80
N LEU A 87 -11.62 -7.66 -13.72
CA LEU A 87 -12.39 -6.41 -13.79
C LEU A 87 -12.95 -6.14 -15.18
N PHE A 88 -12.22 -6.43 -16.24
CA PHE A 88 -12.66 -6.20 -17.62
C PHE A 88 -13.82 -7.13 -17.99
N GLU A 89 -13.72 -8.42 -17.65
CA GLU A 89 -14.81 -9.38 -17.83
C GLU A 89 -16.07 -8.97 -17.04
N GLN A 90 -15.88 -8.48 -15.83
CA GLN A 90 -16.99 -7.99 -14.99
C GLN A 90 -17.61 -6.71 -15.55
N ALA A 91 -16.80 -5.78 -16.07
CA ALA A 91 -17.27 -4.56 -16.69
C ALA A 91 -18.12 -4.85 -17.96
N VAL A 92 -17.68 -5.80 -18.79
CA VAL A 92 -18.43 -6.24 -19.98
C VAL A 92 -19.81 -6.79 -19.59
N LYS A 93 -19.86 -7.68 -18.58
CA LYS A 93 -21.13 -8.22 -18.08
C LYS A 93 -22.03 -7.10 -17.54
N LEU A 94 -21.46 -6.20 -16.74
CA LEU A 94 -22.19 -5.12 -16.11
C LEU A 94 -22.80 -4.17 -17.15
N GLN A 95 -22.04 -3.74 -18.15
CA GLN A 95 -22.53 -2.90 -19.24
C GLN A 95 -23.64 -3.59 -20.02
N LYS A 96 -23.48 -4.88 -20.36
CA LYS A 96 -24.45 -5.67 -21.10
C LYS A 96 -25.78 -5.80 -20.35
N GLU A 97 -25.74 -6.08 -19.05
CA GLU A 97 -26.95 -6.39 -18.28
C GLU A 97 -27.68 -5.15 -17.74
N THR A 98 -26.96 -4.09 -17.46
CA THR A 98 -27.52 -2.85 -16.87
C THR A 98 -27.75 -1.75 -17.89
N GLY A 99 -27.15 -1.88 -19.08
CA GLY A 99 -27.16 -0.85 -20.11
C GLY A 99 -26.50 0.47 -19.67
N VAL A 100 -25.58 0.42 -18.69
CA VAL A 100 -24.75 1.57 -18.32
C VAL A 100 -23.52 1.60 -19.22
N HIS A 101 -22.98 2.79 -19.45
CA HIS A 101 -21.67 2.94 -20.09
C HIS A 101 -20.57 2.98 -19.01
N ILE A 102 -19.63 2.03 -19.09
CA ILE A 102 -18.45 2.03 -18.23
C ILE A 102 -17.40 2.94 -18.85
N LYS A 103 -17.11 4.05 -18.21
CA LYS A 103 -16.16 5.05 -18.71
C LYS A 103 -14.73 4.75 -18.29
N PHE A 104 -14.55 4.16 -17.10
CA PHE A 104 -13.23 3.85 -16.60
C PHE A 104 -13.21 2.62 -15.70
N ILE A 105 -12.05 2.00 -15.65
CA ILE A 105 -11.75 0.91 -14.73
C ILE A 105 -10.50 1.29 -13.94
N ASN A 106 -10.60 1.26 -12.61
CA ASN A 106 -9.50 1.55 -11.72
C ASN A 106 -8.95 0.23 -11.15
N LEU A 107 -7.73 -0.10 -11.54
CA LEU A 107 -6.99 -1.27 -11.06
C LEU A 107 -6.39 -1.05 -9.66
N SER A 108 -6.59 0.13 -9.07
CA SER A 108 -6.07 0.52 -7.76
C SER A 108 -4.55 0.40 -7.62
N GLY A 109 -4.08 0.03 -6.42
CA GLY A 109 -2.69 -0.24 -6.10
C GLY A 109 -2.37 -1.73 -6.09
N GLY A 110 -1.38 -2.10 -5.31
CA GLY A 110 -1.00 -3.48 -5.05
C GLY A 110 0.36 -3.88 -5.60
N ILE A 111 0.88 -3.21 -6.62
CA ILE A 111 2.26 -3.43 -7.08
C ILE A 111 3.22 -3.08 -5.95
N GLY A 112 4.04 -4.05 -5.58
CA GLY A 112 5.00 -3.96 -4.51
C GLY A 112 6.37 -3.49 -4.95
N ILE A 113 7.24 -3.40 -3.96
CA ILE A 113 8.68 -3.18 -4.12
C ILE A 113 9.44 -4.31 -3.41
N PRO A 114 10.66 -4.62 -3.81
CA PRO A 114 11.49 -5.58 -3.10
C PRO A 114 11.94 -4.96 -1.78
N TYR A 115 11.41 -5.48 -0.66
CA TYR A 115 11.86 -5.06 0.68
C TYR A 115 13.06 -5.87 1.15
N THR A 116 13.20 -7.12 0.72
CA THR A 116 14.30 -8.00 1.08
C THR A 116 15.29 -8.14 -0.07
N PRO A 117 16.57 -8.36 0.19
CA PRO A 117 17.61 -8.43 -0.86
C PRO A 117 17.45 -9.57 -1.87
N ASP A 118 16.66 -10.59 -1.52
CA ASP A 118 16.37 -11.76 -2.37
C ASP A 118 15.14 -11.60 -3.26
N GLN A 119 14.39 -10.52 -3.11
CA GLN A 119 13.23 -10.23 -3.94
C GLN A 119 13.63 -9.51 -5.23
N GLU A 120 13.08 -9.98 -6.33
CA GLU A 120 13.24 -9.30 -7.63
C GLU A 120 12.25 -8.16 -7.78
N PRO A 121 12.66 -7.01 -8.32
CA PRO A 121 11.77 -5.89 -8.55
C PRO A 121 10.73 -6.20 -9.63
N ASN A 122 9.54 -5.64 -9.48
CA ASN A 122 8.53 -5.65 -10.53
C ASN A 122 8.99 -4.84 -11.75
N ASP A 123 8.75 -5.35 -12.94
CA ASP A 123 8.92 -4.62 -14.20
C ASP A 123 7.59 -4.01 -14.63
N ILE A 124 7.45 -2.70 -14.45
CA ILE A 124 6.22 -1.97 -14.78
C ILE A 124 5.87 -2.01 -16.28
N ARG A 125 6.86 -2.21 -17.15
CA ARG A 125 6.65 -2.32 -18.61
C ARG A 125 6.03 -3.67 -18.93
N VAL A 126 6.54 -4.74 -18.35
CA VAL A 126 5.98 -6.10 -18.48
C VAL A 126 4.55 -6.14 -17.96
N ILE A 127 4.32 -5.52 -16.80
CA ILE A 127 2.97 -5.37 -16.21
C ILE A 127 2.05 -4.61 -17.17
N GLY A 128 2.49 -3.46 -17.67
CA GLY A 128 1.72 -2.64 -18.61
C GLY A 128 1.36 -3.35 -19.90
N GLU A 129 2.32 -4.09 -20.50
CA GLU A 129 2.08 -4.92 -21.68
C GLU A 129 1.06 -6.04 -21.40
N GLY A 130 1.15 -6.67 -20.22
CA GLY A 130 0.19 -7.68 -19.78
C GLY A 130 -1.24 -7.11 -19.68
N VAL A 131 -1.40 -5.94 -19.04
CA VAL A 131 -2.70 -5.25 -18.93
C VAL A 131 -3.22 -4.84 -20.31
N ARG A 132 -2.37 -4.29 -21.18
CA ARG A 132 -2.73 -3.92 -22.55
C ARG A 132 -3.25 -5.12 -23.35
N ARG A 133 -2.58 -6.25 -23.28
CA ARG A 133 -3.02 -7.48 -23.93
C ARG A 133 -4.41 -7.89 -23.48
N VAL A 134 -4.67 -7.91 -22.19
CA VAL A 134 -5.99 -8.24 -21.64
C VAL A 134 -7.05 -7.22 -22.07
N TYR A 135 -6.69 -5.94 -22.17
CA TYR A 135 -7.59 -4.89 -22.69
C TYR A 135 -8.00 -5.18 -24.13
N GLU A 136 -7.04 -5.48 -24.99
CA GLU A 136 -7.26 -5.81 -26.41
C GLU A 136 -8.05 -7.11 -26.58
N GLU A 137 -7.89 -8.08 -25.69
CA GLU A 137 -8.59 -9.37 -25.72
C GLU A 137 -10.02 -9.30 -25.19
N VAL A 138 -10.31 -8.45 -24.21
CA VAL A 138 -11.60 -8.46 -23.49
C VAL A 138 -12.46 -7.24 -23.81
N LEU A 139 -11.92 -6.01 -23.70
CA LEU A 139 -12.71 -4.79 -23.84
C LEU A 139 -12.93 -4.39 -25.29
N VAL A 140 -11.91 -4.47 -26.12
CA VAL A 140 -12.01 -4.06 -27.55
C VAL A 140 -13.07 -4.87 -28.30
N PRO A 141 -13.10 -6.23 -28.23
CA PRO A 141 -14.12 -7.01 -28.90
C PRO A 141 -15.54 -6.79 -28.35
N ALA A 142 -15.66 -6.33 -27.10
CA ALA A 142 -16.94 -5.98 -26.48
C ALA A 142 -17.42 -4.56 -26.84
N GLY A 143 -16.72 -3.85 -27.72
CA GLY A 143 -17.04 -2.47 -28.09
C GLY A 143 -16.74 -1.44 -26.99
N MET A 144 -15.85 -1.77 -26.07
CA MET A 144 -15.46 -0.97 -24.90
C MET A 144 -14.01 -0.44 -25.03
N GLY A 145 -13.53 -0.22 -26.25
CA GLY A 145 -12.17 0.27 -26.51
C GLY A 145 -11.93 1.73 -26.13
N ASP A 146 -12.94 2.44 -25.62
CA ASP A 146 -12.89 3.80 -25.11
C ASP A 146 -12.74 3.88 -23.58
N VAL A 147 -12.74 2.74 -22.87
CA VAL A 147 -12.66 2.69 -21.42
C VAL A 147 -11.27 3.11 -20.95
N ALA A 148 -11.21 4.12 -20.09
CA ALA A 148 -9.96 4.57 -19.49
C ALA A 148 -9.51 3.65 -18.35
N ILE A 149 -8.20 3.42 -18.24
CA ILE A 149 -7.60 2.64 -17.14
C ILE A 149 -6.91 3.58 -16.17
N TYR A 150 -7.23 3.43 -14.89
CA TYR A 150 -6.60 4.16 -13.78
C TYR A 150 -5.85 3.22 -12.86
N THR A 151 -4.82 3.75 -12.21
CA THR A 151 -4.00 3.04 -11.22
C THR A 151 -3.70 3.94 -10.01
N GLU A 152 -3.41 3.32 -8.85
CA GLU A 152 -3.09 4.00 -7.59
C GLU A 152 -1.80 3.41 -6.99
N LEU A 153 -0.69 3.54 -7.69
CA LEU A 153 0.57 2.84 -7.41
C LEU A 153 1.42 3.48 -6.31
N GLY A 154 0.83 3.93 -5.21
CA GLY A 154 1.50 4.70 -4.16
C GLY A 154 2.79 4.04 -3.65
N ARG A 155 2.77 2.76 -3.27
CA ARG A 155 3.96 2.05 -2.79
C ARG A 155 5.06 1.97 -3.85
N PHE A 156 4.70 1.56 -5.06
CA PHE A 156 5.65 1.43 -6.16
C PHE A 156 6.34 2.75 -6.48
N MET A 157 5.58 3.85 -6.45
CA MET A 157 6.08 5.19 -6.78
C MET A 157 6.88 5.83 -5.65
N MET A 158 6.50 5.61 -4.39
CA MET A 158 7.04 6.39 -3.27
C MET A 158 7.86 5.56 -2.28
N GLY A 159 7.59 4.26 -2.16
CA GLY A 159 8.19 3.40 -1.16
C GLY A 159 9.73 3.52 -1.07
N PRO A 160 10.46 3.35 -2.18
CA PRO A 160 11.92 3.37 -2.18
C PRO A 160 12.55 4.74 -1.90
N TYR A 161 11.76 5.81 -1.98
CA TYR A 161 12.26 7.18 -1.88
C TYR A 161 12.12 7.80 -0.49
N GLY A 162 11.78 7.00 0.52
CA GLY A 162 11.72 7.46 1.90
C GLY A 162 12.47 6.53 2.84
N CYS A 163 13.04 7.10 3.88
CA CYS A 163 13.66 6.37 4.98
C CYS A 163 13.27 7.00 6.33
N LEU A 164 13.29 6.19 7.37
CA LEU A 164 13.20 6.65 8.76
C LEU A 164 14.62 6.63 9.32
N VAL A 165 15.11 7.80 9.74
CA VAL A 165 16.39 7.95 10.41
C VAL A 165 16.15 7.99 11.91
N THR A 166 16.90 7.20 12.67
CA THR A 166 16.73 7.08 14.12
C THR A 166 18.10 6.90 14.80
N THR A 167 18.19 7.25 16.07
CA THR A 167 19.42 7.17 16.86
C THR A 167 19.37 5.99 17.80
N ALA A 168 20.44 5.19 17.88
CA ALA A 168 20.63 4.21 18.92
C ALA A 168 20.85 4.91 20.27
N ILE A 169 19.89 4.81 21.18
CA ILE A 169 19.94 5.50 22.47
C ILE A 169 20.23 4.57 23.63
N HIS A 170 20.08 3.27 23.44
CA HIS A 170 20.23 2.26 24.49
C HIS A 170 20.68 0.92 23.95
N GLU A 171 21.55 0.25 24.68
CA GLU A 171 21.95 -1.13 24.47
C GLU A 171 21.47 -1.97 25.66
N LYS A 172 20.93 -3.16 25.42
CA LYS A 172 20.47 -4.05 26.46
C LYS A 172 20.88 -5.49 26.15
N HIS A 173 21.61 -6.08 27.07
CA HIS A 173 22.15 -7.44 26.99
C HIS A 173 21.41 -8.34 27.99
N THR A 174 20.57 -9.26 27.48
CA THR A 174 19.85 -10.22 28.32
C THR A 174 19.92 -11.60 27.65
N HIS A 175 18.78 -12.25 27.37
CA HIS A 175 18.75 -13.49 26.58
C HIS A 175 18.99 -13.23 25.09
N LYS A 176 18.85 -11.99 24.67
CA LYS A 176 19.13 -11.44 23.33
C LYS A 176 19.86 -10.12 23.46
N GLU A 177 20.42 -9.67 22.37
CA GLU A 177 21.02 -8.36 22.20
C GLU A 177 19.98 -7.39 21.65
N TYR A 178 19.72 -6.30 22.35
CA TYR A 178 18.74 -5.28 21.96
C TYR A 178 19.42 -3.94 21.72
N ILE A 179 19.01 -3.31 20.64
CA ILE A 179 19.32 -1.88 20.37
C ILE A 179 18.01 -1.10 20.49
N GLY A 180 17.92 -0.26 21.52
CA GLY A 180 16.81 0.68 21.69
C GLY A 180 17.07 1.96 20.91
N VAL A 181 16.10 2.38 20.10
CA VAL A 181 16.18 3.60 19.31
C VAL A 181 15.17 4.65 19.78
N ASP A 182 15.36 5.91 19.38
CA ASP A 182 14.45 7.03 19.71
C ASP A 182 13.15 7.00 18.90
N ALA A 183 13.14 6.38 17.71
CA ALA A 183 11.91 6.07 16.99
C ALA A 183 11.12 4.93 17.62
N CYS A 184 9.87 4.75 17.20
CA CYS A 184 9.00 3.67 17.66
C CYS A 184 7.94 3.32 16.59
N ALA A 185 7.08 2.34 16.88
CA ALA A 185 6.02 1.92 15.95
C ALA A 185 5.01 3.03 15.62
N VAL A 186 4.94 4.11 16.41
CA VAL A 186 4.17 5.33 16.08
C VAL A 186 4.69 5.96 14.78
N ASP A 187 5.98 5.86 14.52
CA ASP A 187 6.67 6.43 13.38
C ASP A 187 6.61 5.50 12.15
N LEU A 188 6.75 4.20 12.38
CA LEU A 188 6.69 3.16 11.34
C LEU A 188 6.04 1.90 11.91
N MET A 189 4.73 1.77 11.77
CA MET A 189 3.96 0.67 12.36
C MET A 189 4.08 -0.67 11.62
N ARG A 190 4.51 -0.69 10.36
CA ARG A 190 4.49 -1.89 9.53
C ARG A 190 5.25 -3.09 10.11
N PRO A 191 6.47 -2.95 10.66
CA PRO A 191 7.14 -4.08 11.30
C PRO A 191 6.34 -4.63 12.50
N ALA A 192 5.80 -3.76 13.34
CA ALA A 192 5.04 -4.16 14.52
C ALA A 192 3.69 -4.83 14.18
N MET A 193 3.00 -4.33 13.16
CA MET A 193 1.65 -4.79 12.79
C MET A 193 1.65 -6.01 11.87
N TYR A 194 2.58 -6.06 10.93
CA TYR A 194 2.59 -7.06 9.86
C TYR A 194 3.84 -7.96 9.87
N GLY A 195 4.77 -7.77 10.81
CA GLY A 195 6.09 -8.41 10.73
C GLY A 195 6.88 -7.98 9.49
N ALA A 196 6.55 -6.81 8.90
CA ALA A 196 7.13 -6.38 7.64
C ALA A 196 8.63 -6.11 7.76
N TYR A 197 9.38 -6.67 6.83
CA TYR A 197 10.81 -6.39 6.72
C TYR A 197 11.03 -4.98 6.18
N HIS A 198 11.99 -4.29 6.77
CA HIS A 198 12.65 -3.11 6.22
C HIS A 198 14.17 -3.30 6.33
N HIS A 199 14.90 -2.92 5.28
CA HIS A 199 16.35 -2.95 5.34
C HIS A 199 16.84 -1.87 6.31
N ILE A 200 17.87 -2.19 7.10
CA ILE A 200 18.47 -1.26 8.07
C ILE A 200 19.95 -1.16 7.76
N THR A 201 20.44 0.06 7.61
CA THR A 201 21.88 0.37 7.55
C THR A 201 22.28 1.20 8.76
N VAL A 202 23.55 1.10 9.16
CA VAL A 202 24.14 1.92 10.22
C VAL A 202 25.07 2.91 9.54
N MET A 203 24.77 4.21 9.68
CA MET A 203 25.52 5.27 8.99
C MET A 203 27.00 5.24 9.37
N GLY A 204 27.83 5.26 8.34
CA GLY A 204 29.31 5.19 8.47
C GLY A 204 29.85 3.79 8.78
N LYS A 205 28.99 2.77 8.77
CA LYS A 205 29.36 1.36 8.97
C LYS A 205 28.82 0.44 7.85
N GLU A 206 28.53 1.00 6.68
CA GLU A 206 27.91 0.31 5.56
C GLU A 206 28.74 -0.90 5.07
N ASP A 207 30.07 -0.77 5.12
CA ASP A 207 31.02 -1.84 4.71
C ASP A 207 31.52 -2.71 5.88
N ALA A 208 31.02 -2.47 7.10
CA ALA A 208 31.43 -3.25 8.25
C ALA A 208 30.81 -4.64 8.28
N PRO A 209 31.45 -5.67 8.90
CA PRO A 209 30.89 -6.99 8.99
C PRO A 209 29.52 -7.00 9.70
N HIS A 210 28.54 -7.69 9.12
CA HIS A 210 27.23 -7.95 9.73
C HIS A 210 27.32 -9.20 10.61
N ASP A 211 28.02 -9.12 11.73
CA ASP A 211 28.34 -10.23 12.60
C ASP A 211 27.68 -10.17 13.99
N HIS A 212 26.87 -9.15 14.24
CA HIS A 212 26.10 -9.00 15.45
C HIS A 212 24.61 -9.23 15.21
N LYS A 213 23.98 -10.02 16.05
CA LYS A 213 22.54 -10.31 15.95
C LYS A 213 21.76 -9.48 16.95
N TYR A 214 20.91 -8.58 16.44
CA TYR A 214 20.12 -7.67 17.26
C TYR A 214 18.61 -7.80 17.04
N ASP A 215 17.84 -7.53 18.10
CA ASP A 215 16.49 -6.99 18.00
C ASP A 215 16.59 -5.46 18.08
N VAL A 216 16.12 -4.74 17.08
CA VAL A 216 16.04 -3.27 17.07
C VAL A 216 14.66 -2.85 17.55
N THR A 217 14.59 -2.13 18.67
CA THR A 217 13.36 -1.87 19.41
C THR A 217 13.08 -0.40 19.59
N GLY A 218 11.80 -0.02 19.53
CA GLY A 218 11.34 1.31 19.91
C GLY A 218 11.15 1.47 21.43
N SER A 219 10.49 2.56 21.80
CA SER A 219 10.34 3.03 23.18
C SER A 219 8.91 2.93 23.72
N LEU A 220 8.00 2.22 23.04
CA LEU A 220 6.63 2.04 23.49
C LEU A 220 6.53 0.94 24.57
N CYS A 221 5.52 1.04 25.42
CA CYS A 221 5.09 -0.04 26.30
C CYS A 221 4.31 -1.09 25.50
N GLU A 222 4.94 -1.63 24.45
CA GLU A 222 4.37 -2.60 23.53
C GLU A 222 5.46 -3.59 23.08
N ASN A 223 5.24 -4.88 23.35
CA ASN A 223 6.24 -5.90 23.03
C ASN A 223 6.58 -6.02 21.55
N ASN A 224 5.63 -5.68 20.69
CA ASN A 224 5.80 -5.72 19.22
C ASN A 224 6.45 -4.45 18.65
N ASP A 225 6.81 -3.48 19.48
CA ASP A 225 7.51 -2.27 19.04
C ASP A 225 8.96 -2.59 18.68
N LYS A 226 9.11 -3.30 17.56
CA LYS A 226 10.39 -3.77 17.02
C LYS A 226 10.46 -3.50 15.53
N PHE A 227 11.53 -2.86 15.10
CA PHE A 227 11.85 -2.64 13.70
C PHE A 227 12.52 -3.84 13.04
N ALA A 228 13.24 -4.64 13.85
CA ALA A 228 13.89 -5.87 13.40
C ALA A 228 13.98 -6.88 14.56
N ILE A 229 13.94 -8.16 14.21
CA ILE A 229 14.10 -9.29 15.14
C ILE A 229 15.18 -10.19 14.58
N ASP A 230 16.13 -10.61 15.44
CA ASP A 230 17.25 -11.50 15.09
C ASP A 230 18.01 -11.04 13.81
N ARG A 231 18.13 -9.73 13.63
CA ARG A 231 18.77 -9.13 12.45
C ARG A 231 20.29 -9.12 12.60
N MET A 232 20.98 -9.63 11.58
CA MET A 232 22.43 -9.49 11.47
C MET A 232 22.76 -8.09 10.96
N LEU A 233 23.50 -7.32 11.78
CA LEU A 233 23.91 -5.94 11.54
C LEU A 233 25.38 -5.74 11.94
N PRO A 234 26.03 -4.66 11.49
CA PRO A 234 27.29 -4.24 12.06
C PRO A 234 27.16 -3.97 13.57
N LYS A 235 28.27 -3.96 14.30
CA LYS A 235 28.27 -3.54 15.70
C LYS A 235 27.70 -2.15 15.83
N ILE A 236 26.60 -2.04 16.60
CA ILE A 236 25.92 -0.77 16.89
C ILE A 236 26.34 -0.30 18.27
N GLU A 237 26.62 0.98 18.39
CA GLU A 237 26.96 1.65 19.63
C GLU A 237 25.99 2.80 19.91
N LYS A 238 25.81 3.15 21.16
CA LYS A 238 24.97 4.29 21.54
C LYS A 238 25.45 5.57 20.86
N GLY A 239 24.54 6.22 20.14
CA GLY A 239 24.81 7.42 19.34
C GLY A 239 24.91 7.15 17.84
N ASP A 240 24.98 5.89 17.42
CA ASP A 240 24.93 5.55 15.99
C ASP A 240 23.57 5.92 15.40
N TYR A 241 23.58 6.36 14.15
CA TYR A 241 22.37 6.59 13.36
C TYR A 241 22.02 5.34 12.53
N LEU A 242 20.80 4.89 12.67
CA LEU A 242 20.23 3.81 11.87
C LEU A 242 19.30 4.42 10.81
N VAL A 243 19.42 3.93 9.58
CA VAL A 243 18.53 4.28 8.48
C VAL A 243 17.66 3.06 8.18
N ILE A 244 16.36 3.21 8.37
CA ILE A 244 15.37 2.19 8.02
C ILE A 244 14.79 2.56 6.66
N HIS A 245 15.09 1.75 5.65
CA HIS A 245 14.83 2.04 4.24
C HIS A 245 13.38 1.73 3.82
N ASP A 246 12.99 2.19 2.64
CA ASP A 246 11.74 1.87 1.95
C ASP A 246 10.48 2.28 2.73
N THR A 247 10.53 3.42 3.41
CA THR A 247 9.43 3.94 4.24
C THR A 247 8.63 5.05 3.59
N GLY A 248 8.90 5.40 2.31
CA GLY A 248 8.24 6.50 1.60
C GLY A 248 6.75 6.28 1.30
N ALA A 249 6.27 5.05 1.47
CA ALA A 249 4.84 4.75 1.43
C ALA A 249 4.45 3.89 2.64
N HIS A 250 3.28 4.16 3.22
CA HIS A 250 2.78 3.45 4.42
C HIS A 250 3.72 3.57 5.66
N GLY A 251 4.59 4.57 5.66
CA GLY A 251 5.40 4.99 6.79
C GLY A 251 4.68 6.11 7.56
N PHE A 252 5.11 7.35 7.38
CA PHE A 252 4.57 8.54 8.07
C PHE A 252 3.04 8.64 8.01
N ALA A 253 2.41 8.36 6.84
CA ALA A 253 0.96 8.45 6.67
C ALA A 253 0.17 7.45 7.53
N MET A 254 0.76 6.30 7.90
CA MET A 254 0.15 5.32 8.79
C MET A 254 0.47 5.54 10.27
N GLY A 255 1.27 6.54 10.61
CA GLY A 255 1.60 6.84 11.99
C GLY A 255 0.34 7.12 12.84
N TYR A 256 0.42 6.79 14.11
CA TYR A 256 -0.67 6.88 15.09
C TYR A 256 -0.17 7.49 16.39
N SER A 257 -0.99 7.54 17.43
CA SER A 257 -0.59 8.02 18.76
C SER A 257 -0.73 6.89 19.77
N TYR A 258 0.34 6.64 20.52
CA TYR A 258 0.36 5.66 21.61
C TYR A 258 1.38 6.07 22.69
N ASN A 259 1.10 5.78 23.95
CA ASN A 259 1.92 6.16 25.12
C ASN A 259 2.30 7.65 25.17
N GLY A 260 1.48 8.55 24.59
CA GLY A 260 1.79 9.97 24.53
C GLY A 260 2.93 10.35 23.56
N LYS A 261 3.39 9.41 22.73
CA LYS A 261 4.40 9.69 21.70
C LYS A 261 3.79 10.50 20.56
N LEU A 262 4.54 11.47 20.12
CA LEU A 262 4.25 12.26 18.92
C LEU A 262 4.97 11.64 17.73
N LYS A 263 4.45 11.85 16.54
CA LYS A 263 5.13 11.46 15.30
C LYS A 263 6.40 12.31 15.11
N HIS A 264 7.36 11.72 14.42
CA HIS A 264 8.56 12.42 13.97
C HIS A 264 8.25 13.52 12.95
N ALA A 265 9.22 14.41 12.68
CA ALA A 265 9.13 15.38 11.59
C ALA A 265 9.25 14.66 10.23
N GLU A 266 8.47 15.10 9.24
CA GLU A 266 8.61 14.69 7.85
C GLU A 266 9.42 15.73 7.10
N LEU A 267 10.53 15.29 6.50
CA LEU A 267 11.50 16.14 5.84
C LEU A 267 11.64 15.76 4.37
N LEU A 268 11.66 16.73 3.48
CA LEU A 268 11.97 16.55 2.07
C LEU A 268 13.41 16.96 1.82
N LEU A 269 14.24 16.00 1.40
CA LEU A 269 15.56 16.27 0.85
C LEU A 269 15.41 16.69 -0.61
N LYS A 270 15.84 17.89 -0.96
CA LYS A 270 15.77 18.44 -2.31
C LYS A 270 17.03 18.08 -3.12
N GLU A 271 16.95 18.24 -4.45
CA GLU A 271 18.07 17.99 -5.36
C GLU A 271 19.31 18.86 -5.08
N ASP A 272 19.11 20.05 -4.56
CA ASP A 272 20.21 20.96 -4.17
C ASP A 272 20.84 20.62 -2.80
N GLY A 273 20.41 19.54 -2.17
CA GLY A 273 20.86 19.10 -0.85
C GLY A 273 20.20 19.84 0.32
N SER A 274 19.35 20.82 0.06
CA SER A 274 18.60 21.49 1.12
C SER A 274 17.48 20.62 1.66
N VAL A 275 17.10 20.84 2.92
CA VAL A 275 16.04 20.09 3.60
C VAL A 275 14.86 21.02 3.87
N GLN A 276 13.67 20.59 3.47
CA GLN A 276 12.42 21.28 3.75
C GLN A 276 11.55 20.44 4.68
N MET A 277 11.09 21.03 5.77
CA MET A 277 10.09 20.42 6.63
C MET A 277 8.73 20.41 5.93
N LEU A 278 8.14 19.23 5.79
CA LEU A 278 6.83 19.04 5.17
C LEU A 278 5.72 19.00 6.22
N SER A 279 5.95 18.34 7.35
CA SER A 279 4.95 18.20 8.40
C SER A 279 5.58 18.19 9.78
N LEU A 280 4.97 18.96 10.69
CA LEU A 280 5.14 18.87 12.12
C LEU A 280 3.75 18.61 12.71
N ILE A 281 3.44 17.37 13.06
CA ILE A 281 2.19 17.07 13.79
C ILE A 281 2.48 17.20 15.30
N HIS A 282 2.92 18.37 15.72
CA HIS A 282 3.28 18.64 17.11
C HIS A 282 2.62 19.92 17.64
N ILE A 283 1.49 20.26 17.09
CA ILE A 283 0.71 21.40 17.62
C ILE A 283 -0.53 20.86 18.30
#